data_c9c64614ed63f2771531c9f1ee24df24
#
_entry.id   c9c64614ed63f2771531c9f1ee24df24
#
_cell.length_a   1.000
_cell.length_b   1.000
_cell.length_c   1.000
_cell.angle_alpha   90.00
_cell.angle_beta   90.00
_cell.angle_gamma   90.00
#
_symmetry.space_group_name_H-M   'P 1'
#
loop_
_entity.id
_entity.type
_entity.pdbx_description
1 polymer ?
#
loop_
_entity_poly.entity_id
_entity_poly.type
_entity_poly.pdbx_seq_one_letter_code
_entity_poly.pdbx_strand_id
1 'polypeptide(L)'
;MEYKDDLDRDLINKFKNDKEFAKMYLDSEIEEYNKTGNIYFVLDTLKLMAKAYGWTKLEQETGLTRATLYNTLNNKSEPKLKTFLSILNVLGLNLTVKPR
;
A
#
# COMPACT_ATOMS: atom_id res chain seq x y z
N MET A 1 17.71 -8.88 -8.51
CA MET A 1 16.39 -9.41 -8.84
C MET A 1 15.94 -10.42 -7.81
N GLU A 2 16.66 -11.50 -7.64
CA GLU A 2 16.32 -12.52 -6.65
C GLU A 2 16.31 -11.95 -5.25
N TYR A 3 17.31 -11.13 -4.93
CA TYR A 3 17.39 -10.52 -3.61
C TYR A 3 16.17 -9.66 -3.30
N LYS A 4 15.75 -8.83 -4.28
CA LYS A 4 14.58 -7.97 -4.09
C LYS A 4 13.31 -8.82 -3.95
N ASP A 5 13.17 -9.86 -4.76
CA ASP A 5 12.01 -10.73 -4.70
C ASP A 5 11.93 -11.45 -3.35
N ASP A 6 13.07 -11.86 -2.79
CA ASP A 6 13.12 -12.49 -1.48
C ASP A 6 12.70 -11.52 -0.39
N LEU A 7 13.19 -10.28 -0.46
CA LEU A 7 12.79 -9.24 0.51
C LEU A 7 11.31 -8.93 0.42
N ASP A 8 10.78 -8.82 -0.80
CA ASP A 8 9.37 -8.55 -1.02
C ASP A 8 8.52 -9.69 -0.45
N ARG A 9 8.94 -10.93 -0.68
CA ARG A 9 8.23 -12.10 -0.15
C ARG A 9 8.21 -12.10 1.37
N ASP A 10 9.33 -11.78 2.00
CA ASP A 10 9.41 -11.71 3.46
C ASP A 10 8.50 -10.61 4.01
N LEU A 11 8.48 -9.44 3.37
CA LEU A 11 7.60 -8.36 3.77
C LEU A 11 6.13 -8.73 3.60
N ILE A 12 5.79 -9.36 2.48
CA ILE A 12 4.42 -9.79 2.23
C ILE A 12 3.97 -10.75 3.33
N ASN A 13 4.83 -11.71 3.69
CA ASN A 13 4.51 -12.65 4.77
C ASN A 13 4.32 -11.94 6.09
N LYS A 14 5.16 -10.96 6.41
CA LYS A 14 5.02 -10.18 7.62
C LYS A 14 3.74 -9.36 7.63
N PHE A 15 3.41 -8.75 6.51
CA PHE A 15 2.17 -7.97 6.41
C PHE A 15 0.93 -8.85 6.60
N LYS A 16 0.97 -10.11 6.14
CA LYS A 16 -0.13 -11.04 6.35
C LYS A 16 -0.35 -11.38 7.81
N ASN A 17 0.74 -11.51 8.55
CA ASN A 17 0.70 -12.11 9.88
C ASN A 17 0.81 -11.10 11.03
N ASP A 18 1.13 -9.85 10.73
CA ASP A 18 1.39 -8.86 11.77
C ASP A 18 0.88 -7.49 11.33
N LYS A 19 -0.34 -7.17 11.74
CA LYS A 19 -0.99 -5.90 11.37
C LYS A 19 -0.29 -4.69 11.98
N GLU A 20 0.24 -4.84 13.18
CA GLU A 20 0.98 -3.75 13.81
C GLU A 20 2.26 -3.44 13.06
N PHE A 21 2.96 -4.48 12.62
CA PHE A 21 4.15 -4.30 11.79
C PHE A 21 3.80 -3.57 10.49
N ALA A 22 2.71 -3.98 9.83
CA ALA A 22 2.29 -3.36 8.59
C ALA A 22 2.01 -1.87 8.78
N LYS A 23 1.29 -1.53 9.85
CA LYS A 23 0.97 -0.15 10.18
C LYS A 23 2.25 0.66 10.43
N MET A 24 3.16 0.14 11.23
CA MET A 24 4.40 0.83 11.54
C MET A 24 5.25 1.04 10.29
N TYR A 25 5.30 0.04 9.43
CA TYR A 25 6.09 0.11 8.20
C TYR A 25 5.55 1.21 7.27
N LEU A 26 4.24 1.22 7.05
CA LEU A 26 3.62 2.25 6.21
C LEU A 26 3.78 3.64 6.81
N ASP A 27 3.60 3.77 8.12
CA ASP A 27 3.76 5.04 8.81
C ASP A 27 5.17 5.60 8.62
N SER A 28 6.17 4.74 8.70
CA SER A 28 7.57 5.12 8.47
C SER A 28 7.77 5.64 7.03
N GLU A 29 7.16 4.99 6.05
CA GLU A 29 7.27 5.42 4.66
C GLU A 29 6.55 6.75 4.42
N ILE A 30 5.44 6.97 5.09
CA ILE A 30 4.71 8.25 5.00
C ILE A 30 5.54 9.37 5.62
N GLU A 31 6.21 9.10 6.75
CA GLU A 31 7.09 10.09 7.35
C GLU A 31 8.23 10.47 6.41
N GLU A 32 8.78 9.48 5.71
CA GLU A 32 9.82 9.75 4.73
C GLU A 32 9.29 10.58 3.57
N TYR A 33 8.07 10.29 3.12
CA TYR A 33 7.41 11.09 2.10
C TYR A 33 7.27 12.55 2.54
N ASN A 34 6.90 12.77 3.81
CA ASN A 34 6.74 14.13 4.33
C ASN A 34 8.05 14.93 4.29
N LYS A 35 9.18 14.24 4.34
CA LYS A 35 10.50 14.88 4.25
C LYS A 35 10.96 15.09 2.82
N THR A 36 10.71 14.15 1.94
CA THR A 36 11.30 14.13 0.61
C THR A 36 10.37 14.50 -0.53
N GLY A 37 9.05 14.32 -0.31
CA GLY A 37 8.06 14.47 -1.39
C GLY A 37 8.03 13.30 -2.35
N ASN A 38 8.77 12.23 -2.08
CA ASN A 38 8.84 11.08 -2.98
C ASN A 38 7.80 10.04 -2.56
N ILE A 39 6.75 9.90 -3.37
CA ILE A 39 5.63 9.01 -3.06
C ILE A 39 5.92 7.54 -3.40
N TYR A 40 7.00 7.26 -4.10
CA TYR A 40 7.28 5.93 -4.63
C TYR A 40 7.23 4.84 -3.55
N PHE A 41 7.90 5.08 -2.42
CA PHE A 41 7.99 4.04 -1.39
C PHE A 41 6.67 3.80 -0.68
N VAL A 42 5.84 4.83 -0.55
CA VAL A 42 4.50 4.66 -0.01
C VAL A 42 3.67 3.75 -0.92
N LEU A 43 3.70 4.03 -2.23
CA LEU A 43 2.95 3.22 -3.19
C LEU A 43 3.48 1.80 -3.28
N ASP A 44 4.80 1.63 -3.25
CA ASP A 44 5.40 0.30 -3.29
C ASP A 44 4.99 -0.52 -2.07
N THR A 45 4.99 0.10 -0.90
CA THR A 45 4.56 -0.57 0.33
C THR A 45 3.10 -0.98 0.24
N LEU A 46 2.23 -0.11 -0.26
CA LEU A 46 0.81 -0.42 -0.43
C LEU A 46 0.62 -1.56 -1.44
N LYS A 47 1.45 -1.61 -2.48
CA LYS A 47 1.40 -2.71 -3.43
C LYS A 47 1.74 -4.05 -2.78
N LEU A 48 2.75 -4.07 -1.90
CA LEU A 48 3.09 -5.28 -1.17
C LEU A 48 1.98 -5.67 -0.20
N MET A 49 1.35 -4.72 0.43
CA MET A 49 0.20 -4.97 1.29
C MET A 49 -0.99 -5.52 0.50
N ALA A 50 -1.20 -5.01 -0.72
CA ALA A 50 -2.25 -5.51 -1.61
C ALA A 50 -1.98 -6.96 -1.99
N LYS A 51 -0.73 -7.30 -2.27
CA LYS A 51 -0.35 -8.70 -2.54
C LYS A 51 -0.60 -9.58 -1.34
N ALA A 52 -0.30 -9.09 -0.15
CA ALA A 52 -0.54 -9.84 1.08
C ALA A 52 -2.03 -10.07 1.32
N TYR A 53 -2.84 -9.09 1.02
CA TYR A 53 -4.29 -9.16 1.18
C TYR A 53 -4.92 -10.08 0.12
N GLY A 54 -4.40 -10.05 -1.09
CA GLY A 54 -4.90 -10.81 -2.23
C GLY A 54 -5.62 -9.92 -3.23
N TRP A 55 -5.14 -9.91 -4.48
CA TRP A 55 -5.69 -9.02 -5.50
C TRP A 55 -7.17 -9.28 -5.77
N THR A 56 -7.57 -10.55 -5.87
CA THR A 56 -8.97 -10.90 -6.14
C THR A 56 -9.88 -10.39 -5.03
N LYS A 57 -9.47 -10.60 -3.80
CA LYS A 57 -10.22 -10.15 -2.64
C LYS A 57 -10.32 -8.63 -2.61
N LEU A 58 -9.22 -7.96 -2.94
CA LEU A 58 -9.19 -6.51 -2.98
C LEU A 58 -10.12 -5.97 -4.07
N GLU A 59 -10.14 -6.60 -5.25
CA GLU A 59 -11.09 -6.23 -6.31
C GLU A 59 -12.53 -6.36 -5.82
N GLN A 60 -12.85 -7.48 -5.20
CA GLN A 60 -14.21 -7.74 -4.72
C GLN A 60 -14.66 -6.73 -3.68
N GLU A 61 -13.78 -6.38 -2.77
CA GLU A 61 -14.16 -5.53 -1.64
C GLU A 61 -14.08 -4.04 -1.94
N THR A 62 -13.26 -3.63 -2.90
CA THR A 62 -13.22 -2.23 -3.33
C THR A 62 -14.22 -1.93 -4.45
N GLY A 63 -14.59 -2.95 -5.22
CA GLY A 63 -15.35 -2.75 -6.44
C GLY A 63 -14.53 -2.19 -7.59
N LEU A 64 -13.21 -2.16 -7.46
CA LEU A 64 -12.31 -1.64 -8.50
C LEU A 64 -11.74 -2.79 -9.32
N THR A 65 -11.43 -2.48 -10.60
CA THR A 65 -10.79 -3.48 -11.46
C THR A 65 -9.33 -3.64 -11.07
N ARG A 66 -8.75 -4.79 -11.43
CA ARG A 66 -7.34 -5.03 -11.21
C ARG A 66 -6.47 -3.98 -11.90
N ALA A 67 -6.86 -3.58 -13.10
CA ALA A 67 -6.14 -2.55 -13.84
C ALA A 67 -6.11 -1.23 -13.07
N THR A 68 -7.24 -0.82 -12.51
CA THR A 68 -7.32 0.40 -11.71
C THR A 68 -6.44 0.29 -10.47
N LEU A 69 -6.47 -0.85 -9.79
CA LEU A 69 -5.63 -1.08 -8.61
C LEU A 69 -4.14 -1.00 -8.98
N TYR A 70 -3.74 -1.69 -10.04
CA TYR A 70 -2.34 -1.66 -10.48
C TYR A 70 -1.91 -0.26 -10.89
N ASN A 71 -2.73 0.44 -11.67
CA ASN A 71 -2.36 1.79 -12.12
C ASN A 71 -2.20 2.75 -10.95
N THR A 72 -3.08 2.65 -9.97
CA THR A 72 -3.00 3.47 -8.77
C THR A 72 -1.71 3.19 -7.99
N LEU A 73 -1.40 1.92 -7.76
CA LEU A 73 -0.29 1.54 -6.88
C LEU A 73 1.06 1.52 -7.60
N ASN A 74 1.08 1.54 -8.92
CA ASN A 74 2.32 1.62 -9.70
C ASN A 74 2.66 3.04 -10.15
N ASN A 75 1.93 4.03 -9.66
CA ASN A 75 2.18 5.44 -9.98
C ASN A 75 2.16 5.71 -11.48
N LYS A 76 1.29 5.01 -12.21
CA LYS A 76 1.15 5.20 -13.66
C LYS A 76 0.39 6.47 -14.00
N SER A 77 -0.47 6.90 -13.09
CA SER A 77 -1.22 8.14 -13.20
C SER A 77 -1.52 8.61 -11.78
N GLU A 78 -1.84 9.87 -11.64
CA GLU A 78 -2.21 10.37 -10.31
C GLU A 78 -3.50 9.70 -9.85
N PRO A 79 -3.48 9.03 -8.70
CA PRO A 79 -4.69 8.37 -8.21
C PRO A 79 -5.71 9.39 -7.75
N LYS A 80 -6.97 9.08 -7.98
CA LYS A 80 -8.04 9.86 -7.37
C LYS A 80 -8.05 9.58 -5.88
N LEU A 81 -8.29 10.62 -5.10
CA LEU A 81 -8.30 10.48 -3.65
C LEU A 81 -9.30 9.41 -3.21
N LYS A 82 -10.49 9.38 -3.80
CA LYS A 82 -11.49 8.38 -3.44
C LYS A 82 -10.98 6.95 -3.67
N THR A 83 -10.31 6.72 -4.79
CA THR A 83 -9.73 5.40 -5.10
C THR A 83 -8.69 5.02 -4.05
N PHE A 84 -7.79 5.94 -3.74
CA PHE A 84 -6.74 5.72 -2.76
C PHE A 84 -7.33 5.38 -1.39
N LEU A 85 -8.33 6.16 -0.94
CA LEU A 85 -8.96 5.94 0.35
C LEU A 85 -9.72 4.61 0.39
N SER A 86 -10.32 4.20 -0.73
CA SER A 86 -11.01 2.90 -0.79
C SER A 86 -10.04 1.75 -0.58
N ILE A 87 -8.85 1.84 -1.18
CA ILE A 87 -7.82 0.82 -1.00
C ILE A 87 -7.37 0.76 0.45
N LEU A 88 -7.06 1.91 1.06
CA LEU A 88 -6.67 1.95 2.47
C LEU A 88 -7.73 1.35 3.36
N ASN A 89 -8.99 1.71 3.13
CA ASN A 89 -10.09 1.24 3.95
C ASN A 89 -10.18 -0.28 3.95
N VAL A 90 -10.13 -0.89 2.76
CA VAL A 90 -10.21 -2.36 2.65
C VAL A 90 -8.99 -3.02 3.29
N LEU A 91 -7.82 -2.41 3.20
CA LEU A 91 -6.62 -2.93 3.85
C LEU A 91 -6.62 -2.73 5.37
N GLY A 92 -7.68 -2.13 5.92
CA GLY A 92 -7.81 -1.93 7.36
C GLY A 92 -7.04 -0.74 7.89
N LEU A 93 -6.74 0.23 7.03
CA LEU A 93 -5.95 1.39 7.39
C LEU A 93 -6.80 2.65 7.40
N ASN A 94 -6.55 3.52 8.36
CA ASN A 94 -7.20 4.83 8.43
C ASN A 94 -6.19 5.92 8.14
N LEU A 95 -6.60 6.87 7.32
CA LEU A 95 -5.79 8.05 7.10
C LEU A 95 -6.05 9.03 8.24
N THR A 96 -5.00 9.47 8.90
CA THR A 96 -5.12 10.43 9.99
C THR A 96 -4.26 11.65 9.70
N VAL A 97 -4.58 12.74 10.38
CA VAL A 97 -3.89 14.01 10.21
C VAL A 97 -3.39 14.47 11.57
N LYS A 98 -2.16 14.97 11.60
CA LYS A 98 -1.60 15.54 12.82
C LYS A 98 -0.83 16.81 12.47
N PRO A 99 -0.69 17.76 13.39
CA PRO A 99 0.10 18.97 13.16
C PRO A 99 1.55 18.61 12.92
N ARG A 100 2.22 19.42 12.16
CA ARG A 100 3.64 19.28 11.94
C ARG A 100 4.43 19.64 13.20
#